data_1fbc667c5f6bccf5877a735a1969665d
#
_entry.id   1fbc667c5f6bccf5877a735a1969665d
#
_cell.length_a   1.000
_cell.length_b   1.000
_cell.length_c   1.000
_cell.angle_alpha   90.00
_cell.angle_beta   90.00
_cell.angle_gamma   90.00
#
_symmetry.space_group_name_H-M   'P 1'
#
loop_
_entity.id
_entity.type
_entity.pdbx_description
1 polymer ?
#
loop_
_entity_poly.entity_id
_entity_poly.type
_entity_poly.pdbx_seq_one_letter_code
_entity_poly.pdbx_strand_id
1 'polypeptide(L)'
;MASSRKSQPSPKFGKRIAVALSGGLDSVVLLDSVYKSALAKKRPPEIWAFHIHHGLQKAADDWFLFCEKLASKYQVHFDFRLLHLGKDLKQGNLEARARSARYKALAELCAEHGIRDLLLAHHQNDQAETVLLQLLRGAGVAGLAAMSEKRELKVANDVITLWRPLIEHSKAELEAYAKTNRLKWVEDPSNQDTQYRRNAIRKNIIPKLEKIQPDAIVNLARSANVLAQSQTLLDRLAKQDGKLIIEKAGLKVGPLMLLAEHDLPAANNVMRYWLKTHELAMPSQERLAAWWKDLAGAKQDAQLEWLHDECKIRVWRGLLQITFDQAGEWVFKKVNSKSKDLGLPALWVSEAQKKGLIELRTRVGAEKIQIKPNGPRRSLKNLFQEGDIPPWQRQAPLLFIDQELIAVAGVGVSYPHLVRVGPRVLPEWRQVG
;
A
#
# COMPACT_ATOMS: atom_id res chain seq x y z
N MET A 1 27.68 -20.79 28.93
CA MET A 1 26.42 -21.57 28.90
C MET A 1 25.66 -21.21 27.62
N ALA A 2 25.67 -22.11 26.66
CA ALA A 2 24.97 -21.91 25.38
C ALA A 2 23.46 -22.09 25.62
N SER A 3 22.73 -21.00 25.61
CA SER A 3 21.25 -20.99 25.64
C SER A 3 20.74 -21.65 24.36
N SER A 4 20.13 -22.83 24.49
CA SER A 4 19.43 -23.51 23.39
C SER A 4 18.30 -22.65 22.90
N ARG A 5 18.49 -21.96 21.75
CA ARG A 5 17.41 -21.28 21.04
C ARG A 5 16.38 -22.35 20.65
N LYS A 6 15.20 -22.31 21.27
CA LYS A 6 14.04 -23.08 20.81
C LYS A 6 13.79 -22.67 19.35
N SER A 7 13.95 -23.65 18.45
CA SER A 7 13.62 -23.45 17.04
C SER A 7 12.18 -23.01 16.92
N GLN A 8 11.95 -21.78 16.42
CA GLN A 8 10.61 -21.35 16.07
C GLN A 8 10.05 -22.29 14.99
N PRO A 9 8.77 -22.64 15.04
CA PRO A 9 8.18 -23.50 14.03
C PRO A 9 8.35 -22.85 12.66
N SER A 10 8.90 -23.61 11.70
CA SER A 10 9.10 -23.14 10.32
C SER A 10 7.79 -22.57 9.75
N PRO A 11 7.81 -21.42 9.07
CA PRO A 11 6.61 -20.81 8.52
C PRO A 11 5.88 -21.77 7.59
N LYS A 12 4.57 -21.87 7.73
CA LYS A 12 3.71 -22.67 6.85
C LYS A 12 3.41 -21.85 5.60
N PHE A 13 4.15 -22.07 4.54
CA PHE A 13 3.91 -21.47 3.24
C PHE A 13 2.77 -22.15 2.50
N GLY A 14 2.16 -21.43 1.54
CA GLY A 14 1.21 -21.98 0.57
C GLY A 14 1.84 -23.07 -0.34
N LYS A 15 1.03 -23.55 -1.29
CA LYS A 15 1.50 -24.55 -2.27
C LYS A 15 2.51 -23.97 -3.26
N ARG A 16 2.46 -22.64 -3.49
CA ARG A 16 3.35 -21.86 -4.35
C ARG A 16 4.01 -20.76 -3.53
N ILE A 17 5.29 -20.55 -3.73
CA ILE A 17 6.07 -19.50 -3.10
C ILE A 17 6.94 -18.80 -4.14
N ALA A 18 7.15 -17.49 -4.00
CA ALA A 18 8.07 -16.75 -4.83
C ALA A 18 9.29 -16.27 -4.02
N VAL A 19 10.45 -16.25 -4.66
CA VAL A 19 11.68 -15.65 -4.16
C VAL A 19 12.02 -14.46 -5.04
N ALA A 20 12.18 -13.28 -4.46
CA ALA A 20 12.67 -12.11 -5.19
C ALA A 20 14.18 -12.29 -5.44
N LEU A 21 14.55 -12.57 -6.69
CA LEU A 21 15.91 -12.90 -7.11
C LEU A 21 16.56 -11.71 -7.83
N SER A 22 17.48 -11.01 -7.17
CA SER A 22 18.25 -9.92 -7.78
C SER A 22 19.55 -10.38 -8.43
N GLY A 23 20.00 -11.62 -8.17
CA GLY A 23 21.29 -12.14 -8.57
C GLY A 23 22.43 -11.85 -7.59
N GLY A 24 22.24 -10.93 -6.64
CA GLY A 24 23.21 -10.65 -5.57
C GLY A 24 23.28 -11.76 -4.51
N LEU A 25 24.37 -11.75 -3.72
CA LEU A 25 24.68 -12.76 -2.70
C LEU A 25 23.45 -13.18 -1.88
N ASP A 26 22.76 -12.22 -1.27
CA ASP A 26 21.71 -12.48 -0.29
C ASP A 26 20.51 -13.18 -0.95
N SER A 27 20.13 -12.76 -2.17
CA SER A 27 19.02 -13.36 -2.92
C SER A 27 19.35 -14.78 -3.43
N VAL A 28 20.61 -15.01 -3.78
CA VAL A 28 21.09 -16.35 -4.19
C VAL A 28 21.11 -17.30 -3.02
N VAL A 29 21.60 -16.85 -1.84
CA VAL A 29 21.55 -17.62 -0.59
C VAL A 29 20.13 -17.96 -0.20
N LEU A 30 19.21 -16.99 -0.31
CA LEU A 30 17.80 -17.22 -0.02
C LEU A 30 17.22 -18.31 -0.94
N LEU A 31 17.43 -18.20 -2.25
CA LEU A 31 16.94 -19.20 -3.21
C LEU A 31 17.48 -20.61 -2.89
N ASP A 32 18.79 -20.75 -2.67
CA ASP A 32 19.42 -22.05 -2.35
C ASP A 32 18.88 -22.63 -1.06
N SER A 33 18.78 -21.83 0.02
CA SER A 33 18.27 -22.28 1.32
C SER A 33 16.80 -22.72 1.27
N VAL A 34 15.97 -21.96 0.52
CA VAL A 34 14.56 -22.28 0.31
C VAL A 34 14.40 -23.56 -0.51
N TYR A 35 15.18 -23.71 -1.58
CA TYR A 35 15.19 -24.91 -2.41
C TYR A 35 15.56 -26.16 -1.61
N LYS A 36 16.66 -26.12 -0.85
CA LYS A 36 17.07 -27.23 0.02
C LYS A 36 16.04 -27.57 1.10
N SER A 37 15.45 -26.53 1.71
CA SER A 37 14.36 -26.73 2.68
C SER A 37 13.11 -27.33 2.05
N ALA A 38 12.83 -27.03 0.78
CA ALA A 38 11.71 -27.61 0.06
C ALA A 38 11.95 -29.08 -0.26
N LEU A 39 13.14 -29.45 -0.71
CA LEU A 39 13.52 -30.85 -1.00
C LEU A 39 13.38 -31.78 0.23
N ALA A 40 13.57 -31.23 1.43
CA ALA A 40 13.42 -32.00 2.67
C ALA A 40 11.95 -32.27 3.05
N LYS A 41 10.97 -31.67 2.35
CA LYS A 41 9.54 -31.81 2.66
C LYS A 41 8.91 -32.97 1.86
N LYS A 42 7.97 -33.69 2.48
CA LYS A 42 7.16 -34.74 1.81
C LYS A 42 6.31 -34.18 0.64
N ARG A 43 5.91 -32.91 0.74
CA ARG A 43 5.16 -32.16 -0.29
C ARG A 43 5.82 -30.79 -0.43
N PRO A 44 6.84 -30.66 -1.29
CA PRO A 44 7.51 -29.39 -1.49
C PRO A 44 6.56 -28.38 -2.14
N PRO A 45 6.66 -27.09 -1.78
CA PRO A 45 5.98 -26.03 -2.52
C PRO A 45 6.60 -25.89 -3.91
N GLU A 46 5.82 -25.47 -4.87
CA GLU A 46 6.28 -24.99 -6.17
C GLU A 46 7.01 -23.63 -5.97
N ILE A 47 8.27 -23.56 -6.41
CA ILE A 47 9.12 -22.38 -6.20
C ILE A 47 9.18 -21.56 -7.49
N TRP A 48 8.97 -20.27 -7.36
CA TRP A 48 9.12 -19.26 -8.40
C TRP A 48 10.25 -18.30 -8.03
N ALA A 49 11.08 -17.94 -9.00
CA ALA A 49 12.09 -16.90 -8.88
C ALA A 49 11.63 -15.69 -9.69
N PHE A 50 11.39 -14.54 -9.02
CA PHE A 50 10.97 -13.31 -9.66
C PHE A 50 12.12 -12.31 -9.73
N HIS A 51 12.44 -11.86 -10.93
CA HIS A 51 13.45 -10.84 -11.17
C HIS A 51 12.83 -9.51 -11.58
N ILE A 52 13.33 -8.42 -11.00
CA ILE A 52 12.95 -7.06 -11.42
C ILE A 52 14.12 -6.40 -12.13
N HIS A 53 13.93 -6.18 -13.43
CA HIS A 53 14.92 -5.55 -14.27
C HIS A 53 14.73 -4.03 -14.28
N HIS A 54 15.73 -3.28 -13.84
CA HIS A 54 15.61 -1.84 -13.63
C HIS A 54 15.82 -0.98 -14.90
N GLY A 55 16.26 -1.58 -16.02
CA GLY A 55 16.38 -0.89 -17.30
C GLY A 55 17.43 0.23 -17.40
N LEU A 56 18.20 0.47 -16.33
CA LEU A 56 19.06 1.66 -16.21
C LEU A 56 20.53 1.44 -16.61
N GLN A 57 20.98 0.20 -16.76
CA GLN A 57 22.39 -0.14 -17.00
C GLN A 57 22.52 -1.33 -17.95
N LYS A 58 23.54 -1.33 -18.80
CA LYS A 58 23.89 -2.50 -19.66
C LYS A 58 24.15 -3.78 -18.85
N ALA A 59 24.68 -3.65 -17.64
CA ALA A 59 24.87 -4.78 -16.72
C ALA A 59 23.57 -5.43 -16.24
N ALA A 60 22.42 -4.78 -16.36
CA ALA A 60 21.14 -5.34 -15.95
C ALA A 60 20.71 -6.55 -16.81
N ASP A 61 21.10 -6.55 -18.11
CA ASP A 61 20.84 -7.67 -19.00
C ASP A 61 21.68 -8.91 -18.60
N ASP A 62 22.94 -8.71 -18.20
CA ASP A 62 23.80 -9.80 -17.72
C ASP A 62 23.27 -10.38 -16.40
N TRP A 63 22.75 -9.55 -15.52
CA TRP A 63 22.13 -10.00 -14.25
C TRP A 63 20.84 -10.77 -14.48
N PHE A 64 20.04 -10.33 -15.45
CA PHE A 64 18.85 -11.06 -15.88
C PHE A 64 19.22 -12.47 -16.36
N LEU A 65 20.16 -12.57 -17.30
CA LEU A 65 20.63 -13.85 -17.83
C LEU A 65 21.24 -14.75 -16.75
N PHE A 66 21.93 -14.16 -15.77
CA PHE A 66 22.43 -14.90 -14.61
C PHE A 66 21.29 -15.47 -13.78
N CYS A 67 20.26 -14.66 -13.46
CA CYS A 67 19.09 -15.08 -12.67
C CYS A 67 18.31 -16.19 -13.38
N GLU A 68 18.09 -16.07 -14.69
CA GLU A 68 17.39 -17.06 -15.50
C GLU A 68 18.15 -18.40 -15.52
N LYS A 69 19.47 -18.37 -15.76
CA LYS A 69 20.33 -19.56 -15.72
C LYS A 69 20.34 -20.20 -14.32
N LEU A 70 20.32 -19.38 -13.27
CA LEU A 70 20.28 -19.86 -11.90
C LEU A 70 18.95 -20.54 -11.61
N ALA A 71 17.83 -19.96 -11.98
CA ALA A 71 16.51 -20.55 -11.83
C ALA A 71 16.40 -21.89 -12.59
N SER A 72 16.90 -21.96 -13.82
CA SER A 72 16.98 -23.19 -14.61
C SER A 72 17.82 -24.27 -13.91
N LYS A 73 18.98 -23.91 -13.34
CA LYS A 73 19.82 -24.84 -12.57
C LYS A 73 19.09 -25.47 -11.39
N TYR A 74 18.26 -24.68 -10.68
CA TYR A 74 17.44 -25.16 -9.56
C TYR A 74 16.12 -25.79 -10.01
N GLN A 75 15.82 -25.82 -11.30
CA GLN A 75 14.55 -26.30 -11.86
C GLN A 75 13.34 -25.61 -11.20
N VAL A 76 13.45 -24.30 -10.94
CA VAL A 76 12.36 -23.46 -10.42
C VAL A 76 11.80 -22.60 -11.55
N HIS A 77 10.53 -22.23 -11.44
CA HIS A 77 9.90 -21.32 -12.41
C HIS A 77 10.54 -19.94 -12.33
N PHE A 78 10.64 -19.26 -13.46
CA PHE A 78 11.23 -17.92 -13.54
C PHE A 78 10.29 -16.97 -14.30
N ASP A 79 10.11 -15.77 -13.74
CA ASP A 79 9.44 -14.67 -14.45
C ASP A 79 10.04 -13.33 -14.00
N PHE A 80 9.81 -12.27 -14.79
CA PHE A 80 10.42 -10.98 -14.56
C PHE A 80 9.51 -9.82 -14.95
N ARG A 81 9.87 -8.61 -14.47
CA ARG A 81 9.29 -7.35 -14.94
C ARG A 81 10.37 -6.35 -15.24
N LEU A 82 10.18 -5.63 -16.34
CA LEU A 82 10.98 -4.48 -16.71
C LEU A 82 10.37 -3.22 -16.09
N LEU A 83 11.13 -2.53 -15.24
CA LEU A 83 10.71 -1.25 -14.67
C LEU A 83 11.10 -0.10 -15.60
N HIS A 84 10.12 0.60 -16.13
CA HIS A 84 10.33 1.88 -16.80
C HIS A 84 10.27 3.01 -15.77
N LEU A 85 11.39 3.30 -15.13
CA LEU A 85 11.53 4.51 -14.30
C LEU A 85 11.62 5.70 -15.25
N GLY A 86 10.52 6.45 -15.44
CA GLY A 86 10.43 7.56 -16.37
C GLY A 86 11.55 8.59 -16.17
N LYS A 87 11.83 9.39 -17.22
CA LYS A 87 12.95 10.37 -17.27
C LYS A 87 12.89 11.51 -16.24
N ASP A 88 11.83 11.62 -15.45
CA ASP A 88 11.69 12.64 -14.38
C ASP A 88 12.51 12.31 -13.12
N LEU A 89 13.79 12.04 -13.33
CA LEU A 89 14.78 11.67 -12.30
C LEU A 89 15.19 12.84 -11.38
N LYS A 90 14.72 14.07 -11.65
CA LYS A 90 15.18 15.29 -10.97
C LYS A 90 14.41 15.71 -9.73
N GLN A 91 13.29 15.08 -9.39
CA GLN A 91 12.53 15.42 -8.18
C GLN A 91 12.77 14.39 -7.08
N GLY A 92 13.20 14.85 -5.93
CA GLY A 92 13.67 14.13 -4.76
C GLY A 92 12.87 12.87 -4.39
N ASN A 93 13.61 11.85 -3.85
CA ASN A 93 13.11 10.55 -3.40
C ASN A 93 13.13 9.41 -4.42
N LEU A 94 14.09 9.45 -5.39
CA LEU A 94 14.25 8.39 -6.40
C LEU A 94 14.32 6.97 -5.79
N GLU A 95 15.08 6.81 -4.69
CA GLU A 95 15.23 5.52 -4.00
C GLU A 95 13.91 4.97 -3.47
N ALA A 96 13.07 5.83 -2.88
CA ALA A 96 11.77 5.42 -2.35
C ALA A 96 10.78 5.06 -3.48
N ARG A 97 10.78 5.83 -4.58
CA ARG A 97 9.95 5.56 -5.76
C ARG A 97 10.35 4.25 -6.45
N ALA A 98 11.66 4.04 -6.66
CA ALA A 98 12.18 2.79 -7.23
C ALA A 98 11.85 1.58 -6.34
N ARG A 99 11.95 1.76 -5.01
CA ARG A 99 11.56 0.73 -4.04
C ARG A 99 10.06 0.42 -4.13
N SER A 100 9.20 1.43 -4.17
CA SER A 100 7.75 1.27 -4.30
C SER A 100 7.39 0.56 -5.62
N ALA A 101 7.94 1.01 -6.75
CA ALA A 101 7.72 0.41 -8.06
C ALA A 101 8.15 -1.07 -8.09
N ARG A 102 9.29 -1.41 -7.44
CA ARG A 102 9.77 -2.79 -7.32
C ARG A 102 8.79 -3.67 -6.54
N TYR A 103 8.27 -3.19 -5.40
CA TYR A 103 7.29 -3.96 -4.62
C TYR A 103 5.98 -4.15 -5.38
N LYS A 104 5.52 -3.11 -6.10
CA LYS A 104 4.33 -3.19 -6.95
C LYS A 104 4.51 -4.24 -8.04
N ALA A 105 5.62 -4.20 -8.78
CA ALA A 105 5.91 -5.18 -9.84
C ALA A 105 6.02 -6.62 -9.33
N LEU A 106 6.66 -6.83 -8.17
CA LEU A 106 6.72 -8.16 -7.53
C LEU A 106 5.34 -8.66 -7.12
N ALA A 107 4.49 -7.76 -6.64
CA ALA A 107 3.14 -8.09 -6.22
C ALA A 107 2.23 -8.40 -7.43
N GLU A 108 2.38 -7.69 -8.54
CA GLU A 108 1.70 -7.99 -9.81
C GLU A 108 2.09 -9.39 -10.33
N LEU A 109 3.38 -9.73 -10.33
CA LEU A 109 3.85 -11.10 -10.65
C LEU A 109 3.22 -12.15 -9.74
N CYS A 110 3.17 -11.89 -8.44
CA CYS A 110 2.53 -12.80 -7.48
C CYS A 110 1.04 -13.02 -7.81
N ALA A 111 0.31 -11.96 -8.11
CA ALA A 111 -1.11 -12.02 -8.46
C ALA A 111 -1.35 -12.82 -9.76
N GLU A 112 -0.55 -12.58 -10.80
CA GLU A 112 -0.65 -13.27 -12.08
C GLU A 112 -0.44 -14.79 -11.95
N HIS A 113 0.49 -15.21 -11.09
CA HIS A 113 0.79 -16.63 -10.88
C HIS A 113 0.01 -17.24 -9.70
N GLY A 114 -0.90 -16.51 -9.07
CA GLY A 114 -1.70 -16.97 -7.93
C GLY A 114 -0.85 -17.31 -6.70
N ILE A 115 0.24 -16.57 -6.47
CA ILE A 115 1.19 -16.76 -5.38
C ILE A 115 0.85 -15.76 -4.26
N ARG A 116 0.79 -16.25 -3.02
CA ARG A 116 0.50 -15.42 -1.85
C ARG A 116 1.69 -15.19 -0.94
N ASP A 117 2.75 -15.94 -1.10
CA ASP A 117 3.95 -15.87 -0.26
C ASP A 117 5.16 -15.44 -1.08
N LEU A 118 5.66 -14.23 -0.85
CA LEU A 118 6.84 -13.65 -1.49
C LEU A 118 7.98 -13.53 -0.48
N LEU A 119 9.10 -14.18 -0.76
CA LEU A 119 10.27 -14.20 0.10
C LEU A 119 11.32 -13.18 -0.37
N LEU A 120 11.80 -12.38 0.57
CA LEU A 120 12.76 -11.30 0.37
C LEU A 120 14.03 -11.57 1.16
N ALA A 121 15.18 -11.32 0.57
CA ALA A 121 16.49 -11.63 1.15
C ALA A 121 17.06 -10.54 2.09
N HIS A 122 16.18 -9.84 2.81
CA HIS A 122 16.63 -8.89 3.83
C HIS A 122 17.23 -9.63 5.02
N HIS A 123 18.33 -9.09 5.55
CA HIS A 123 19.11 -9.72 6.60
C HIS A 123 19.39 -8.75 7.77
N GLN A 124 20.10 -9.19 8.80
CA GLN A 124 20.32 -8.43 10.04
C GLN A 124 21.02 -7.08 9.82
N ASN A 125 21.99 -7.01 8.90
CA ASN A 125 22.65 -5.72 8.57
C ASN A 125 21.66 -4.73 7.93
N ASP A 126 20.69 -5.21 7.11
CA ASP A 126 19.64 -4.35 6.56
C ASP A 126 18.73 -3.78 7.66
N GLN A 127 18.49 -4.55 8.75
CA GLN A 127 17.78 -4.05 9.94
C GLN A 127 18.55 -2.90 10.59
N ALA A 128 19.84 -3.08 10.85
CA ALA A 128 20.70 -2.05 11.44
C ALA A 128 20.73 -0.77 10.58
N GLU A 129 20.91 -0.92 9.27
CA GLU A 129 20.85 0.21 8.31
C GLU A 129 19.51 0.93 8.39
N THR A 130 18.41 0.17 8.45
CA THR A 130 17.07 0.75 8.51
C THR A 130 16.84 1.49 9.82
N VAL A 131 17.25 0.94 10.95
CA VAL A 131 17.19 1.61 12.26
C VAL A 131 17.93 2.95 12.22
N LEU A 132 19.17 2.96 11.74
CA LEU A 132 19.97 4.18 11.64
C LEU A 132 19.33 5.22 10.70
N LEU A 133 18.83 4.80 9.54
CA LEU A 133 18.11 5.67 8.61
C LEU A 133 16.87 6.29 9.25
N GLN A 134 16.12 5.54 10.00
CA GLN A 134 14.90 6.00 10.68
C GLN A 134 15.24 6.91 11.86
N LEU A 135 16.29 6.58 12.62
CA LEU A 135 16.77 7.43 13.71
C LEU A 135 17.19 8.82 13.21
N LEU A 136 17.95 8.89 12.11
CA LEU A 136 18.37 10.13 11.48
C LEU A 136 17.20 10.96 10.89
N ARG A 137 16.04 10.35 10.72
CA ARG A 137 14.79 11.02 10.29
C ARG A 137 13.92 11.45 11.46
N GLY A 138 14.34 11.21 12.69
CA GLY A 138 13.53 11.50 13.89
C GLY A 138 12.31 10.56 14.03
N ALA A 139 12.40 9.34 13.51
CA ALA A 139 11.28 8.41 13.59
C ALA A 139 11.02 7.95 15.03
N GLY A 140 9.73 7.84 15.39
CA GLY A 140 9.30 7.21 16.65
C GLY A 140 9.32 5.68 16.60
N VAL A 141 8.66 5.05 17.60
CA VAL A 141 8.65 3.60 17.82
C VAL A 141 8.34 2.80 16.54
N ALA A 142 7.29 3.19 15.81
CA ALA A 142 6.87 2.50 14.58
C ALA A 142 7.97 2.46 13.50
N GLY A 143 8.70 3.56 13.31
CA GLY A 143 9.79 3.62 12.34
C GLY A 143 11.03 2.87 12.80
N LEU A 144 11.40 3.00 14.08
CA LEU A 144 12.55 2.34 14.68
C LEU A 144 12.36 0.81 14.85
N ALA A 145 11.12 0.32 14.82
CA ALA A 145 10.82 -1.10 14.72
C ALA A 145 11.34 -1.75 13.42
N ALA A 146 11.79 -0.94 12.48
CA ALA A 146 12.40 -1.31 11.20
C ALA A 146 11.55 -2.30 10.38
N MET A 147 12.09 -3.43 9.93
CA MET A 147 11.38 -4.40 9.10
C MET A 147 10.89 -5.58 9.93
N SER A 148 9.60 -5.92 9.81
CA SER A 148 9.06 -7.16 10.38
C SER A 148 9.48 -8.38 9.57
N GLU A 149 9.57 -9.53 10.20
CA GLU A 149 9.78 -10.82 9.52
C GLU A 149 8.68 -11.09 8.49
N LYS A 150 7.45 -10.75 8.84
CA LYS A 150 6.27 -10.92 8.01
C LYS A 150 5.50 -9.60 7.86
N ARG A 151 5.07 -9.27 6.63
CA ARG A 151 4.21 -8.12 6.34
C ARG A 151 3.20 -8.49 5.27
N GLU A 152 1.96 -8.10 5.44
CA GLU A 152 0.94 -8.17 4.39
C GLU A 152 1.00 -6.94 3.49
N LEU A 153 0.83 -7.18 2.19
CA LEU A 153 0.73 -6.16 1.15
C LEU A 153 -0.56 -6.40 0.38
N LYS A 154 -1.42 -5.41 0.36
CA LYS A 154 -2.66 -5.45 -0.44
C LYS A 154 -2.37 -4.95 -1.84
N VAL A 155 -2.77 -5.71 -2.85
CA VAL A 155 -2.63 -5.35 -4.26
C VAL A 155 -3.93 -5.68 -4.97
N ALA A 156 -4.66 -4.66 -5.38
CA ALA A 156 -6.02 -4.80 -5.91
C ALA A 156 -6.93 -5.61 -4.97
N ASN A 157 -7.36 -6.79 -5.38
CA ASN A 157 -8.23 -7.68 -4.58
C ASN A 157 -7.47 -8.79 -3.84
N ASP A 158 -6.13 -8.84 -3.96
CA ASP A 158 -5.29 -9.88 -3.38
C ASP A 158 -4.49 -9.38 -2.19
N VAL A 159 -4.19 -10.30 -1.26
CA VAL A 159 -3.28 -10.06 -0.15
C VAL A 159 -2.06 -10.96 -0.32
N ILE A 160 -0.89 -10.34 -0.43
CA ILE A 160 0.39 -11.01 -0.57
C ILE A 160 1.16 -10.86 0.73
N THR A 161 1.69 -11.96 1.24
CA THR A 161 2.55 -11.96 2.42
C THR A 161 4.01 -11.86 2.00
N LEU A 162 4.66 -10.80 2.44
CA LEU A 162 6.11 -10.60 2.31
C LEU A 162 6.81 -11.27 3.50
N TRP A 163 7.70 -12.20 3.22
CA TRP A 163 8.50 -12.90 4.22
C TRP A 163 9.96 -12.49 4.13
N ARG A 164 10.66 -12.45 5.26
CA ARG A 164 12.09 -12.16 5.34
C ARG A 164 12.80 -13.24 6.16
N PRO A 165 12.98 -14.44 5.59
CA PRO A 165 13.52 -15.57 6.34
C PRO A 165 14.95 -15.37 6.88
N LEU A 166 15.71 -14.44 6.24
CA LEU A 166 17.11 -14.17 6.61
C LEU A 166 17.26 -12.99 7.58
N ILE A 167 16.16 -12.43 8.10
CA ILE A 167 16.18 -11.16 8.86
C ILE A 167 17.03 -11.23 10.14
N GLU A 168 17.19 -12.42 10.73
CA GLU A 168 18.01 -12.64 11.93
C GLU A 168 19.43 -13.07 11.61
N HIS A 169 19.77 -13.36 10.34
CA HIS A 169 21.09 -13.77 9.92
C HIS A 169 21.97 -12.57 9.57
N SER A 170 23.22 -12.62 9.99
CA SER A 170 24.22 -11.62 9.65
C SER A 170 24.72 -11.80 8.21
N LYS A 171 25.21 -10.73 7.60
CA LYS A 171 25.84 -10.80 6.28
C LYS A 171 27.02 -11.76 6.25
N ALA A 172 27.82 -11.82 7.32
CA ALA A 172 28.95 -12.74 7.44
C ALA A 172 28.51 -14.21 7.41
N GLU A 173 27.37 -14.56 8.06
CA GLU A 173 26.79 -15.90 7.98
C GLU A 173 26.32 -16.23 6.56
N LEU A 174 25.74 -15.27 5.83
CA LEU A 174 25.33 -15.47 4.44
C LEU A 174 26.52 -15.68 3.52
N GLU A 175 27.60 -14.93 3.71
CA GLU A 175 28.86 -15.10 2.98
C GLU A 175 29.50 -16.48 3.26
N ALA A 176 29.53 -16.90 4.52
CA ALA A 176 30.03 -18.21 4.91
C ALA A 176 29.19 -19.33 4.28
N TYR A 177 27.86 -19.20 4.34
CA TYR A 177 26.94 -20.14 3.69
C TYR A 177 27.20 -20.23 2.17
N ALA A 178 27.33 -19.10 1.49
CA ALA A 178 27.58 -19.05 0.05
C ALA A 178 28.91 -19.73 -0.31
N LYS A 179 29.98 -19.48 0.45
CA LYS A 179 31.28 -20.12 0.27
C LYS A 179 31.22 -21.65 0.46
N THR A 180 30.61 -22.09 1.55
CA THR A 180 30.44 -23.52 1.86
C THR A 180 29.68 -24.28 0.77
N ASN A 181 28.63 -23.63 0.22
CA ASN A 181 27.80 -24.20 -0.84
C ASN A 181 28.28 -23.88 -2.27
N ARG A 182 29.45 -23.24 -2.41
CA ARG A 182 30.05 -22.84 -3.69
C ARG A 182 29.09 -22.10 -4.61
N LEU A 183 28.29 -21.19 -4.02
CA LEU A 183 27.34 -20.38 -4.76
C LEU A 183 28.08 -19.29 -5.54
N LYS A 184 27.56 -18.95 -6.71
CA LYS A 184 28.01 -17.81 -7.52
C LYS A 184 26.95 -16.73 -7.47
N TRP A 185 27.34 -15.48 -7.47
CA TRP A 185 26.47 -14.31 -7.47
C TRP A 185 27.08 -13.19 -8.31
N VAL A 186 26.29 -12.18 -8.62
CA VAL A 186 26.73 -10.97 -9.30
C VAL A 186 26.84 -9.80 -8.30
N GLU A 187 27.79 -8.93 -8.49
CA GLU A 187 27.96 -7.71 -7.70
C GLU A 187 27.46 -6.50 -8.47
N ASP A 188 26.57 -5.73 -7.85
CA ASP A 188 26.09 -4.47 -8.40
C ASP A 188 27.05 -3.34 -8.03
N PRO A 189 27.73 -2.70 -9.02
CA PRO A 189 28.64 -1.59 -8.77
C PRO A 189 27.96 -0.41 -8.07
N SER A 190 26.66 -0.20 -8.26
CA SER A 190 25.91 0.88 -7.61
C SER A 190 25.88 0.77 -6.08
N ASN A 191 26.12 -0.41 -5.52
CA ASN A 191 26.29 -0.62 -4.07
C ASN A 191 27.51 0.14 -3.51
N GLN A 192 28.42 0.58 -4.39
CA GLN A 192 29.61 1.35 -4.01
C GLN A 192 29.33 2.86 -3.91
N ASP A 193 28.24 3.35 -4.47
CA ASP A 193 27.94 4.79 -4.51
C ASP A 193 27.38 5.29 -3.17
N THR A 194 28.18 6.12 -2.49
CA THR A 194 27.82 6.71 -1.19
C THR A 194 26.92 7.94 -1.28
N GLN A 195 26.53 8.39 -2.47
CA GLN A 195 25.48 9.39 -2.64
C GLN A 195 24.13 8.85 -2.13
N TYR A 196 23.93 7.54 -2.20
CA TYR A 196 22.77 6.89 -1.59
C TYR A 196 22.97 6.79 -0.07
N ARG A 197 22.04 7.36 0.70
CA ARG A 197 22.11 7.42 2.18
C ARG A 197 22.34 6.05 2.81
N ARG A 198 21.73 5.00 2.27
CA ARG A 198 21.89 3.65 2.78
C ARG A 198 23.33 3.14 2.60
N ASN A 199 23.92 3.36 1.44
CA ASN A 199 25.31 2.99 1.18
C ASN A 199 26.28 3.82 2.03
N ALA A 200 26.00 5.12 2.26
CA ALA A 200 26.78 5.96 3.15
C ALA A 200 26.77 5.41 4.59
N ILE A 201 25.61 4.99 5.12
CA ILE A 201 25.52 4.38 6.45
C ILE A 201 26.31 3.08 6.49
N ARG A 202 26.14 2.19 5.50
CA ARG A 202 26.83 0.90 5.40
C ARG A 202 28.34 1.04 5.41
N LYS A 203 28.87 2.03 4.68
CA LYS A 203 30.32 2.19 4.49
C LYS A 203 30.99 3.11 5.50
N ASN A 204 30.31 4.17 5.91
CA ASN A 204 30.94 5.23 6.67
C ASN A 204 30.54 5.22 8.15
N ILE A 205 29.38 4.66 8.50
CA ILE A 205 28.83 4.71 9.87
C ILE A 205 28.96 3.36 10.56
N ILE A 206 28.43 2.30 9.96
CA ILE A 206 28.44 0.96 10.57
C ILE A 206 29.84 0.51 10.96
N PRO A 207 30.90 0.61 10.11
CA PRO A 207 32.23 0.19 10.52
C PRO A 207 32.82 0.99 11.68
N LYS A 208 32.41 2.25 11.86
CA LYS A 208 32.82 3.07 13.03
C LYS A 208 32.08 2.62 14.29
N LEU A 209 30.82 2.27 14.18
CA LEU A 209 30.04 1.73 15.31
C LEU A 209 30.59 0.38 15.77
N GLU A 210 30.96 -0.51 14.85
CA GLU A 210 31.57 -1.81 15.16
C GLU A 210 32.94 -1.68 15.82
N LYS A 211 33.70 -0.63 15.54
CA LYS A 211 34.97 -0.35 16.26
C LYS A 211 34.73 0.05 17.73
N ILE A 212 33.61 0.74 18.01
CA ILE A 212 33.23 1.13 19.37
C ILE A 212 32.57 -0.03 20.09
N GLN A 213 31.68 -0.74 19.40
CA GLN A 213 30.90 -1.86 19.92
C GLN A 213 30.86 -2.96 18.85
N PRO A 214 31.62 -4.05 18.98
CA PRO A 214 31.70 -5.12 17.99
C PRO A 214 30.34 -5.70 17.60
N ASP A 215 29.40 -5.79 18.56
CA ASP A 215 28.03 -6.28 18.34
C ASP A 215 27.03 -5.20 17.92
N ALA A 216 27.49 -4.07 17.39
CA ALA A 216 26.61 -2.92 17.06
C ALA A 216 25.44 -3.31 16.15
N ILE A 217 25.69 -4.10 15.11
CA ILE A 217 24.64 -4.57 14.17
C ILE A 217 23.62 -5.44 14.91
N VAL A 218 24.09 -6.40 15.70
CA VAL A 218 23.23 -7.32 16.47
C VAL A 218 22.39 -6.53 17.49
N ASN A 219 22.98 -5.55 18.15
CA ASN A 219 22.32 -4.73 19.15
C ASN A 219 21.28 -3.81 18.52
N LEU A 220 21.54 -3.20 17.36
CA LEU A 220 20.58 -2.41 16.60
C LEU A 220 19.38 -3.27 16.14
N ALA A 221 19.65 -4.46 15.61
CA ALA A 221 18.58 -5.38 15.20
C ALA A 221 17.75 -5.86 16.40
N ARG A 222 18.39 -6.14 17.56
CA ARG A 222 17.70 -6.48 18.81
C ARG A 222 16.80 -5.34 19.29
N SER A 223 17.31 -4.11 19.27
CA SER A 223 16.55 -2.92 19.65
C SER A 223 15.31 -2.74 18.74
N ALA A 224 15.45 -2.97 17.42
CA ALA A 224 14.33 -2.95 16.50
C ALA A 224 13.25 -3.99 16.88
N ASN A 225 13.65 -5.21 17.26
CA ASN A 225 12.72 -6.26 17.68
C ASN A 225 11.96 -5.88 18.97
N VAL A 226 12.65 -5.27 19.95
CA VAL A 226 12.01 -4.78 21.19
C VAL A 226 11.01 -3.67 20.86
N LEU A 227 11.39 -2.73 19.98
CA LEU A 227 10.51 -1.64 19.55
C LEU A 227 9.31 -2.17 18.72
N ALA A 228 9.48 -3.23 17.94
CA ALA A 228 8.37 -3.89 17.25
C ALA A 228 7.35 -4.50 18.22
N GLN A 229 7.82 -5.11 19.32
CA GLN A 229 6.94 -5.59 20.39
C GLN A 229 6.21 -4.43 21.08
N SER A 230 6.93 -3.34 21.39
CA SER A 230 6.33 -2.11 21.95
C SER A 230 5.28 -1.52 21.00
N GLN A 231 5.53 -1.49 19.69
CA GLN A 231 4.55 -1.04 18.70
C GLN A 231 3.29 -1.92 18.70
N THR A 232 3.44 -3.22 18.87
CA THR A 232 2.28 -4.13 18.99
C THR A 232 1.43 -3.83 20.22
N LEU A 233 2.07 -3.47 21.32
CA LEU A 233 1.36 -3.02 22.53
C LEU A 233 0.66 -1.67 22.33
N LEU A 234 1.33 -0.70 21.67
CA LEU A 234 0.74 0.59 21.32
C LEU A 234 -0.45 0.44 20.36
N ASP A 235 -0.38 -0.44 19.37
CA ASP A 235 -1.50 -0.74 18.48
C ASP A 235 -2.70 -1.32 19.23
N ARG A 236 -2.44 -2.19 20.22
CA ARG A 236 -3.50 -2.76 21.07
C ARG A 236 -4.13 -1.70 21.95
N LEU A 237 -3.33 -0.83 22.55
CA LEU A 237 -3.80 0.30 23.36
C LEU A 237 -4.62 1.26 22.48
N ALA A 238 -4.13 1.63 21.30
CA ALA A 238 -4.87 2.49 20.37
C ALA A 238 -6.25 1.93 19.97
N LYS A 239 -6.35 0.60 19.81
CA LYS A 239 -7.65 -0.06 19.58
C LYS A 239 -8.59 0.08 20.77
N GLN A 240 -8.05 0.00 22.00
CA GLN A 240 -8.81 0.12 23.22
C GLN A 240 -9.32 1.55 23.41
N ASP A 241 -8.43 2.53 23.34
CA ASP A 241 -8.72 3.96 23.48
C ASP A 241 -9.59 4.46 22.33
N GLY A 242 -9.36 3.95 21.12
CA GLY A 242 -10.09 4.29 19.91
C GLY A 242 -11.45 3.62 19.74
N LYS A 243 -11.90 2.80 20.68
CA LYS A 243 -13.15 2.01 20.55
C LYS A 243 -14.39 2.86 20.27
N LEU A 244 -14.49 4.05 20.85
CA LEU A 244 -15.58 5.00 20.65
C LEU A 244 -15.24 6.11 19.65
N ILE A 245 -14.00 6.15 19.16
CA ILE A 245 -13.45 7.18 18.27
C ILE A 245 -13.37 6.70 16.84
N ILE A 246 -12.88 5.46 16.63
CA ILE A 246 -12.65 4.89 15.31
C ILE A 246 -13.95 4.25 14.79
N GLU A 247 -14.42 4.72 13.65
CA GLU A 247 -15.55 4.15 12.92
C GLU A 247 -15.11 3.72 11.50
N LYS A 248 -15.96 2.95 10.83
CA LYS A 248 -15.72 2.55 9.44
C LYS A 248 -15.56 3.76 8.50
N ALA A 249 -16.27 4.85 8.79
CA ALA A 249 -16.27 6.05 7.98
C ALA A 249 -15.11 7.03 8.31
N GLY A 250 -14.42 6.85 9.44
CA GLY A 250 -13.34 7.76 9.87
C GLY A 250 -13.19 7.85 11.38
N LEU A 251 -12.59 8.94 11.88
CA LEU A 251 -12.47 9.24 13.30
C LEU A 251 -13.50 10.28 13.75
N LYS A 252 -14.19 10.02 14.85
CA LYS A 252 -15.04 11.02 15.52
C LYS A 252 -14.19 12.11 16.14
N VAL A 253 -14.36 13.35 15.68
CA VAL A 253 -13.57 14.50 16.15
C VAL A 253 -13.86 14.82 17.61
N GLY A 254 -15.13 14.87 18.05
CA GLY A 254 -15.49 15.20 19.43
C GLY A 254 -14.84 14.28 20.47
N PRO A 255 -15.07 12.96 20.44
CA PRO A 255 -14.42 12.01 21.35
C PRO A 255 -12.89 12.01 21.22
N LEU A 256 -12.33 12.23 20.01
CA LEU A 256 -10.89 12.32 19.79
C LEU A 256 -10.30 13.55 20.48
N MET A 257 -10.96 14.71 20.38
CA MET A 257 -10.56 15.95 21.05
C MET A 257 -10.64 15.82 22.57
N LEU A 258 -11.72 15.20 23.08
CA LEU A 258 -11.85 14.93 24.52
C LEU A 258 -10.70 14.05 25.03
N LEU A 259 -10.33 13.01 24.28
CA LEU A 259 -9.16 12.20 24.62
C LEU A 259 -7.87 13.05 24.61
N ALA A 260 -7.70 13.93 23.61
CA ALA A 260 -6.51 14.77 23.49
C ALA A 260 -6.36 15.78 24.62
N GLU A 261 -7.46 16.30 25.17
CA GLU A 261 -7.48 17.20 26.32
C GLU A 261 -7.01 16.50 27.61
N HIS A 262 -7.31 15.21 27.77
CA HIS A 262 -6.96 14.44 28.96
C HIS A 262 -5.63 13.68 28.80
N ASP A 263 -5.37 13.14 27.62
CA ASP A 263 -4.18 12.32 27.30
C ASP A 263 -3.80 12.49 25.82
N LEU A 264 -3.06 13.55 25.53
CA LEU A 264 -2.57 13.83 24.17
C LEU A 264 -1.70 12.68 23.60
N PRO A 265 -0.81 12.01 24.35
CA PRO A 265 -0.10 10.80 23.87
C PRO A 265 -1.04 9.68 23.41
N ALA A 266 -2.12 9.39 24.13
CA ALA A 266 -3.12 8.39 23.74
C ALA A 266 -3.86 8.80 22.45
N ALA A 267 -4.29 10.06 22.35
CA ALA A 267 -4.94 10.59 21.15
C ALA A 267 -4.00 10.54 19.93
N ASN A 268 -2.72 10.88 20.10
CA ASN A 268 -1.69 10.74 19.08
C ASN A 268 -1.54 9.27 18.64
N ASN A 269 -1.58 8.34 19.56
CA ASN A 269 -1.48 6.92 19.28
C ASN A 269 -2.70 6.42 18.49
N VAL A 270 -3.92 6.83 18.87
CA VAL A 270 -5.16 6.52 18.13
C VAL A 270 -5.10 7.05 16.70
N MET A 271 -4.69 8.31 16.51
CA MET A 271 -4.58 8.91 15.18
C MET A 271 -3.54 8.20 14.30
N ARG A 272 -2.34 7.91 14.84
CA ARG A 272 -1.30 7.15 14.13
C ARG A 272 -1.75 5.73 13.78
N TYR A 273 -2.45 5.07 14.70
CA TYR A 273 -3.00 3.75 14.46
C TYR A 273 -4.04 3.76 13.34
N TRP A 274 -4.94 4.76 13.33
CA TRP A 274 -5.92 4.94 12.26
C TRP A 274 -5.25 5.14 10.90
N LEU A 275 -4.25 6.02 10.79
CA LEU A 275 -3.47 6.21 9.56
C LEU A 275 -2.78 4.91 9.12
N LYS A 276 -2.19 4.17 10.05
CA LYS A 276 -1.55 2.87 9.78
C LYS A 276 -2.54 1.86 9.20
N THR A 277 -3.77 1.81 9.70
CA THR A 277 -4.80 0.87 9.19
C THR A 277 -5.26 1.20 7.77
N HIS A 278 -5.01 2.43 7.32
CA HIS A 278 -5.22 2.89 5.94
C HIS A 278 -3.94 2.89 5.10
N GLU A 279 -2.87 2.26 5.61
CA GLU A 279 -1.56 2.13 4.93
C GLU A 279 -0.88 3.46 4.60
N LEU A 280 -1.24 4.54 5.30
CA LEU A 280 -0.67 5.87 5.13
C LEU A 280 0.64 6.04 5.92
N ALA A 281 1.51 6.92 5.42
CA ALA A 281 2.74 7.28 6.08
C ALA A 281 2.50 7.89 7.47
N MET A 282 3.43 7.68 8.41
CA MET A 282 3.33 8.30 9.72
C MET A 282 3.64 9.80 9.63
N PRO A 283 2.78 10.68 10.18
CA PRO A 283 3.05 12.11 10.22
C PRO A 283 4.25 12.41 11.14
N SER A 284 5.01 13.45 10.81
CA SER A 284 6.01 14.00 11.74
C SER A 284 5.33 14.57 12.99
N GLN A 285 6.11 14.79 14.05
CA GLN A 285 5.55 15.35 15.29
C GLN A 285 5.03 16.78 15.09
N GLU A 286 5.74 17.60 14.29
CA GLU A 286 5.32 18.95 13.95
C GLU A 286 4.00 18.97 13.17
N ARG A 287 3.87 18.05 12.18
CA ARG A 287 2.64 17.93 11.40
C ARG A 287 1.46 17.51 12.26
N LEU A 288 1.67 16.57 13.18
CA LEU A 288 0.63 16.13 14.10
C LEU A 288 0.22 17.26 15.05
N ALA A 289 1.19 18.02 15.56
CA ALA A 289 0.92 19.20 16.40
C ALA A 289 0.13 20.28 15.65
N ALA A 290 0.45 20.52 14.37
CA ALA A 290 -0.31 21.42 13.52
C ALA A 290 -1.77 20.95 13.34
N TRP A 291 -2.00 19.66 13.11
CA TRP A 291 -3.36 19.11 13.01
C TRP A 291 -4.17 19.28 14.29
N TRP A 292 -3.57 19.11 15.46
CA TRP A 292 -4.24 19.37 16.74
C TRP A 292 -4.62 20.84 16.91
N LYS A 293 -3.74 21.76 16.51
CA LYS A 293 -4.02 23.19 16.55
C LYS A 293 -5.18 23.56 15.61
N ASP A 294 -5.21 23.00 14.40
CA ASP A 294 -6.29 23.23 13.45
C ASP A 294 -7.62 22.68 13.97
N LEU A 295 -7.62 21.47 14.54
CA LEU A 295 -8.82 20.87 15.13
C LEU A 295 -9.36 21.68 16.31
N ALA A 296 -8.49 22.15 17.19
CA ALA A 296 -8.90 22.97 18.35
C ALA A 296 -9.46 24.35 17.94
N GLY A 297 -8.97 24.92 16.81
CA GLY A 297 -9.45 26.19 16.27
C GLY A 297 -10.67 26.05 15.35
N ALA A 298 -11.09 24.84 15.01
CA ALA A 298 -12.14 24.61 14.04
C ALA A 298 -13.54 24.93 14.60
N LYS A 299 -14.31 25.77 13.90
CA LYS A 299 -15.74 25.91 14.15
C LYS A 299 -16.49 24.66 13.66
N GLN A 300 -17.71 24.45 14.18
CA GLN A 300 -18.51 23.25 13.88
C GLN A 300 -18.74 22.99 12.39
N ASP A 301 -18.72 24.05 11.55
CA ASP A 301 -18.88 23.99 10.09
C ASP A 301 -17.55 24.16 9.32
N ALA A 302 -16.42 24.13 9.99
CA ALA A 302 -15.12 24.34 9.35
C ALA A 302 -14.79 23.16 8.40
N GLN A 303 -14.43 23.51 7.18
CA GLN A 303 -13.92 22.55 6.19
C GLN A 303 -12.41 22.46 6.34
N LEU A 304 -11.95 21.67 7.31
CA LEU A 304 -10.52 21.36 7.43
C LEU A 304 -10.12 20.34 6.37
N GLU A 305 -9.01 20.61 5.73
CA GLU A 305 -8.39 19.71 4.74
C GLU A 305 -6.87 19.69 4.96
N TRP A 306 -6.32 18.49 5.12
CA TRP A 306 -4.88 18.26 5.20
C TRP A 306 -4.42 17.37 4.08
N LEU A 307 -3.44 17.81 3.32
CA LEU A 307 -2.76 16.96 2.33
C LEU A 307 -1.75 16.06 3.07
N HIS A 308 -1.88 14.76 2.92
CA HIS A 308 -1.01 13.78 3.56
C HIS A 308 -0.90 12.50 2.72
N ASP A 309 0.33 12.14 2.33
CA ASP A 309 0.65 10.88 1.64
C ASP A 309 -0.26 10.62 0.41
N GLU A 310 -0.34 11.59 -0.51
CA GLU A 310 -1.15 11.53 -1.73
C GLU A 310 -2.68 11.46 -1.48
N CYS A 311 -3.13 11.58 -0.24
CA CYS A 311 -4.54 11.69 0.10
C CYS A 311 -4.87 13.01 0.80
N LYS A 312 -6.15 13.30 0.94
CA LYS A 312 -6.66 14.40 1.73
C LYS A 312 -7.40 13.88 2.94
N ILE A 313 -7.02 14.36 4.13
CA ILE A 313 -7.73 14.11 5.37
C ILE A 313 -8.63 15.30 5.62
N ARG A 314 -9.94 15.07 5.70
CA ARG A 314 -10.97 16.11 5.76
C ARG A 314 -11.89 15.92 6.95
N VAL A 315 -12.32 17.04 7.54
CA VAL A 315 -13.38 17.04 8.54
C VAL A 315 -14.73 17.26 7.87
N TRP A 316 -15.66 16.35 8.12
CA TRP A 316 -17.03 16.46 7.69
C TRP A 316 -17.99 15.97 8.75
N ARG A 317 -18.90 16.83 9.21
CA ARG A 317 -19.91 16.52 10.25
C ARG A 317 -19.32 15.82 11.49
N GLY A 318 -18.21 16.32 11.97
CA GLY A 318 -17.54 15.78 13.15
C GLY A 318 -16.78 14.46 12.92
N LEU A 319 -16.56 14.06 11.66
CA LEU A 319 -15.72 12.93 11.31
C LEU A 319 -14.49 13.38 10.53
N LEU A 320 -13.32 12.91 10.92
CA LEU A 320 -12.11 12.93 10.10
C LEU A 320 -12.17 11.78 9.11
N GLN A 321 -12.08 12.07 7.82
CA GLN A 321 -12.18 11.10 6.73
C GLN A 321 -10.97 11.20 5.80
N ILE A 322 -10.45 10.04 5.36
CA ILE A 322 -9.44 9.96 4.33
C ILE A 322 -10.14 9.93 2.98
N THR A 323 -9.73 10.83 2.10
CA THR A 323 -10.28 10.96 0.75
C THR A 323 -9.14 11.04 -0.25
N PHE A 324 -9.30 10.36 -1.37
CA PHE A 324 -8.35 10.41 -2.47
C PHE A 324 -8.95 11.30 -3.57
N ASP A 325 -8.16 12.21 -4.12
CA ASP A 325 -8.55 12.97 -5.32
C ASP A 325 -8.34 12.08 -6.54
N GLN A 326 -9.15 11.05 -6.65
CA GLN A 326 -9.06 10.12 -7.77
C GLN A 326 -10.03 10.56 -8.86
N ALA A 327 -9.52 10.56 -10.11
CA ALA A 327 -10.37 10.59 -11.27
C ALA A 327 -11.34 9.40 -11.18
N GLY A 328 -12.60 9.65 -11.36
CA GLY A 328 -13.60 8.60 -11.44
C GLY A 328 -14.10 8.47 -12.86
N GLU A 329 -14.75 7.36 -13.12
CA GLU A 329 -15.42 7.09 -14.40
C GLU A 329 -16.84 6.59 -14.18
N TRP A 330 -17.71 6.86 -15.14
CA TRP A 330 -19.03 6.28 -15.18
C TRP A 330 -18.98 4.90 -15.85
N VAL A 331 -19.37 3.87 -15.11
CA VAL A 331 -19.42 2.49 -15.60
C VAL A 331 -20.87 2.05 -15.68
N PHE A 332 -21.27 1.46 -16.80
CA PHE A 332 -22.62 0.91 -16.98
C PHE A 332 -22.67 -0.55 -16.57
N LYS A 333 -23.20 -0.83 -15.38
CA LYS A 333 -23.33 -2.18 -14.82
C LYS A 333 -24.58 -2.86 -15.33
N LYS A 334 -24.46 -4.08 -15.85
CA LYS A 334 -25.62 -4.87 -16.27
C LYS A 334 -26.51 -5.21 -15.06
N VAL A 335 -27.81 -4.96 -15.18
CA VAL A 335 -28.80 -5.37 -14.19
C VAL A 335 -29.23 -6.81 -14.51
N ASN A 336 -29.29 -7.65 -13.48
CA ASN A 336 -29.72 -9.04 -13.66
C ASN A 336 -31.17 -9.07 -14.22
N SER A 337 -31.40 -9.84 -15.28
CA SER A 337 -32.70 -9.95 -15.94
C SER A 337 -33.81 -10.46 -15.00
N LYS A 338 -33.46 -11.26 -13.99
CA LYS A 338 -34.36 -11.78 -12.96
C LYS A 338 -34.60 -10.80 -11.80
N SER A 339 -33.86 -9.70 -11.71
CA SER A 339 -34.05 -8.70 -10.65
C SER A 339 -35.26 -7.81 -10.96
N LYS A 340 -35.92 -7.35 -9.90
CA LYS A 340 -36.98 -6.31 -9.96
C LYS A 340 -36.42 -4.90 -10.05
N ASP A 341 -35.08 -4.76 -10.05
CA ASP A 341 -34.43 -3.45 -10.08
C ASP A 341 -34.68 -2.75 -11.41
N LEU A 342 -34.85 -1.45 -11.34
CA LEU A 342 -34.96 -0.58 -12.49
C LEU A 342 -33.59 -0.34 -13.11
N GLY A 343 -33.53 -0.05 -14.41
CA GLY A 343 -32.29 0.35 -15.09
C GLY A 343 -32.58 1.05 -16.40
N LEU A 344 -31.57 1.68 -16.99
CA LEU A 344 -31.66 2.27 -18.31
C LEU A 344 -31.72 1.17 -19.37
N PRO A 345 -32.48 1.34 -20.48
CA PRO A 345 -32.48 0.38 -21.58
C PRO A 345 -31.07 0.19 -22.15
N ALA A 346 -30.55 -1.03 -22.13
CA ALA A 346 -29.18 -1.31 -22.56
C ALA A 346 -28.94 -0.95 -24.03
N LEU A 347 -29.94 -1.16 -24.88
CA LEU A 347 -29.88 -0.81 -26.30
C LEU A 347 -29.72 0.72 -26.50
N TRP A 348 -30.54 1.51 -25.81
CA TRP A 348 -30.47 2.97 -25.86
C TRP A 348 -29.10 3.51 -25.43
N VAL A 349 -28.56 2.98 -24.33
CA VAL A 349 -27.21 3.37 -23.86
C VAL A 349 -26.12 2.98 -24.89
N SER A 350 -26.23 1.79 -25.49
CA SER A 350 -25.28 1.33 -26.51
C SER A 350 -25.34 2.17 -27.80
N GLU A 351 -26.54 2.56 -28.23
CA GLU A 351 -26.72 3.46 -29.38
C GLU A 351 -26.19 4.86 -29.10
N ALA A 352 -26.47 5.38 -27.89
CA ALA A 352 -25.93 6.67 -27.47
C ALA A 352 -24.40 6.67 -27.43
N GLN A 353 -23.78 5.60 -26.95
CA GLN A 353 -22.32 5.43 -26.99
C GLN A 353 -21.77 5.44 -28.43
N LYS A 354 -22.39 4.67 -29.34
CA LYS A 354 -21.97 4.64 -30.75
C LYS A 354 -22.11 5.98 -31.47
N LYS A 355 -23.12 6.76 -31.10
CA LYS A 355 -23.41 8.09 -31.69
C LYS A 355 -22.64 9.23 -31.00
N GLY A 356 -21.83 8.95 -29.95
CA GLY A 356 -21.12 9.98 -29.19
C GLY A 356 -22.01 10.93 -28.42
N LEU A 357 -23.23 10.49 -28.04
CA LEU A 357 -24.23 11.31 -27.31
C LEU A 357 -24.08 11.26 -25.79
N ILE A 358 -23.10 10.52 -25.27
CA ILE A 358 -22.79 10.48 -23.85
C ILE A 358 -21.78 11.57 -23.53
N GLU A 359 -22.20 12.50 -22.68
CA GLU A 359 -21.38 13.61 -22.26
C GLU A 359 -21.20 13.65 -20.74
N LEU A 360 -19.99 14.01 -20.32
CA LEU A 360 -19.65 14.28 -18.93
C LEU A 360 -19.53 15.79 -18.75
N ARG A 361 -20.37 16.38 -17.92
CA ARG A 361 -20.37 17.82 -17.69
C ARG A 361 -20.09 18.15 -16.23
N THR A 362 -19.32 19.19 -15.99
CA THR A 362 -19.20 19.77 -14.65
C THR A 362 -20.50 20.45 -14.26
N ARG A 363 -20.82 20.39 -12.98
CA ARG A 363 -22.00 21.04 -12.42
C ARG A 363 -21.92 22.58 -12.55
N VAL A 364 -22.98 23.20 -13.05
CA VAL A 364 -23.11 24.67 -13.17
C VAL A 364 -24.02 25.25 -12.09
N GLY A 365 -24.85 24.43 -11.43
CA GLY A 365 -25.69 24.85 -10.29
C GLY A 365 -27.19 24.94 -10.52
N ALA A 366 -27.64 24.94 -11.78
CA ALA A 366 -29.04 25.01 -12.14
C ALA A 366 -29.73 23.65 -12.39
N GLU A 367 -28.97 22.56 -12.33
CA GLU A 367 -29.44 21.24 -12.73
C GLU A 367 -30.49 20.71 -11.76
N LYS A 368 -31.50 20.06 -12.33
CA LYS A 368 -32.59 19.39 -11.63
C LYS A 368 -32.76 17.97 -12.17
N ILE A 369 -32.97 17.01 -11.27
CA ILE A 369 -33.20 15.61 -11.60
C ILE A 369 -34.43 15.07 -10.86
N GLN A 370 -35.17 14.15 -11.49
CA GLN A 370 -36.26 13.40 -10.85
C GLN A 370 -35.75 12.02 -10.52
N ILE A 371 -35.66 11.67 -9.23
CA ILE A 371 -35.14 10.39 -8.75
C ILE A 371 -36.22 9.44 -8.21
N LYS A 372 -37.47 9.92 -8.09
CA LYS A 372 -38.61 9.13 -7.59
C LYS A 372 -39.75 9.09 -8.60
N PRO A 373 -40.53 7.98 -8.65
CA PRO A 373 -41.76 7.94 -9.42
C PRO A 373 -42.72 9.02 -8.91
N ASN A 374 -43.37 9.71 -9.82
CA ASN A 374 -44.37 10.75 -9.51
C ASN A 374 -43.86 11.93 -8.64
N GLY A 375 -42.54 12.02 -8.45
CA GLY A 375 -41.92 13.13 -7.72
C GLY A 375 -41.58 14.33 -8.63
N PRO A 376 -41.42 15.54 -8.07
CA PRO A 376 -40.99 16.69 -8.86
C PRO A 376 -39.48 16.60 -9.23
N ARG A 377 -39.07 17.26 -10.30
CA ARG A 377 -37.65 17.53 -10.56
C ARG A 377 -37.08 18.42 -9.44
N ARG A 378 -36.06 17.96 -8.77
CA ARG A 378 -35.45 18.65 -7.62
C ARG A 378 -34.05 19.15 -7.95
N SER A 379 -33.67 20.27 -7.37
CA SER A 379 -32.32 20.82 -7.57
C SER A 379 -31.27 19.90 -6.94
N LEU A 380 -30.13 19.76 -7.59
CA LEU A 380 -29.02 18.97 -7.06
C LEU A 380 -28.53 19.49 -5.71
N LYS A 381 -28.61 20.83 -5.48
CA LYS A 381 -28.27 21.43 -4.19
C LYS A 381 -29.06 20.81 -3.04
N ASN A 382 -30.38 20.68 -3.19
CA ASN A 382 -31.26 20.11 -2.17
C ASN A 382 -31.00 18.61 -1.98
N LEU A 383 -30.83 17.87 -3.09
CA LEU A 383 -30.58 16.42 -3.05
C LEU A 383 -29.22 16.11 -2.39
N PHE A 384 -28.19 16.88 -2.64
CA PHE A 384 -26.90 16.76 -1.98
C PHE A 384 -26.97 17.07 -0.48
N GLN A 385 -27.78 18.04 -0.08
CA GLN A 385 -27.97 18.37 1.34
C GLN A 385 -28.74 17.27 2.07
N GLU A 386 -29.82 16.75 1.48
CA GLU A 386 -30.60 15.67 2.07
C GLU A 386 -29.85 14.32 2.11
N GLY A 387 -29.06 14.06 1.08
CA GLY A 387 -28.24 12.85 0.98
C GLY A 387 -26.94 12.91 1.80
N ASP A 388 -26.71 14.01 2.54
CA ASP A 388 -25.49 14.24 3.32
C ASP A 388 -24.19 14.12 2.53
N ILE A 389 -24.23 14.41 1.23
CA ILE A 389 -23.09 14.26 0.34
C ILE A 389 -22.07 15.37 0.60
N PRO A 390 -20.83 15.03 0.95
CA PRO A 390 -19.80 16.03 1.26
C PRO A 390 -19.42 16.86 0.02
N PRO A 391 -18.96 18.12 0.21
CA PRO A 391 -18.67 19.06 -0.88
C PRO A 391 -17.76 18.52 -1.97
N TRP A 392 -16.72 17.75 -1.59
CA TRP A 392 -15.76 17.18 -2.54
C TRP A 392 -16.35 16.05 -3.40
N GLN A 393 -17.36 15.33 -2.94
CA GLN A 393 -18.06 14.31 -3.75
C GLN A 393 -19.08 14.94 -4.70
N ARG A 394 -19.50 16.19 -4.45
CA ARG A 394 -20.44 16.93 -5.33
C ARG A 394 -19.79 17.42 -6.63
N GLN A 395 -18.46 17.27 -6.76
CA GLN A 395 -17.68 17.68 -7.93
C GLN A 395 -17.58 16.59 -9.01
N ALA A 396 -18.09 15.39 -8.74
CA ALA A 396 -18.12 14.34 -9.74
C ALA A 396 -18.90 14.79 -10.99
N PRO A 397 -18.39 14.50 -12.21
CA PRO A 397 -19.05 14.89 -13.43
C PRO A 397 -20.46 14.31 -13.52
N LEU A 398 -21.39 15.13 -14.00
CA LEU A 398 -22.76 14.74 -14.29
C LEU A 398 -22.80 13.93 -15.58
N LEU A 399 -23.57 12.83 -15.61
CA LEU A 399 -23.75 12.00 -16.79
C LEU A 399 -24.96 12.50 -17.59
N PHE A 400 -24.73 12.96 -18.80
CA PHE A 400 -25.76 13.33 -19.77
C PHE A 400 -25.81 12.32 -20.91
N ILE A 401 -27.00 12.04 -21.41
CA ILE A 401 -27.25 11.31 -22.66
C ILE A 401 -28.25 12.14 -23.47
N ASP A 402 -27.88 12.48 -24.70
CA ASP A 402 -28.70 13.30 -25.61
C ASP A 402 -29.22 14.58 -24.95
N GLN A 403 -28.31 15.37 -24.36
CA GLN A 403 -28.54 16.61 -23.62
C GLN A 403 -29.36 16.48 -22.32
N GLU A 404 -29.85 15.29 -21.97
CA GLU A 404 -30.62 15.10 -20.75
C GLU A 404 -29.75 14.57 -19.59
N LEU A 405 -29.99 15.10 -18.39
CA LEU A 405 -29.28 14.68 -17.18
C LEU A 405 -29.78 13.29 -16.73
N ILE A 406 -28.94 12.29 -16.86
CA ILE A 406 -29.28 10.87 -16.62
C ILE A 406 -28.86 10.40 -15.25
N ALA A 407 -27.66 10.75 -14.80
CA ALA A 407 -27.18 10.29 -13.49
C ALA A 407 -26.30 11.32 -12.80
N VAL A 408 -26.35 11.28 -11.47
CA VAL A 408 -25.58 12.14 -10.56
C VAL A 408 -24.94 11.25 -9.49
N ALA A 409 -23.64 11.31 -9.37
CA ALA A 409 -22.89 10.51 -8.39
C ALA A 409 -23.38 10.78 -6.96
N GLY A 410 -23.62 9.72 -6.20
CA GLY A 410 -24.14 9.80 -4.84
C GLY A 410 -25.62 10.17 -4.70
N VAL A 411 -26.30 10.60 -5.79
CA VAL A 411 -27.73 10.99 -5.78
C VAL A 411 -28.59 9.90 -6.41
N GLY A 412 -28.24 9.47 -7.63
CA GLY A 412 -28.98 8.44 -8.34
C GLY A 412 -29.18 8.73 -9.82
N VAL A 413 -30.12 7.97 -10.41
CA VAL A 413 -30.43 7.98 -11.84
C VAL A 413 -31.79 8.62 -12.08
N SER A 414 -31.94 9.32 -13.20
CA SER A 414 -33.17 9.97 -13.63
C SER A 414 -34.28 8.93 -13.82
N TYR A 415 -35.31 8.99 -12.97
CA TYR A 415 -36.40 8.00 -12.94
C TYR A 415 -37.16 7.87 -14.26
N PRO A 416 -37.49 8.96 -14.99
CA PRO A 416 -38.21 8.86 -16.27
C PRO A 416 -37.54 7.98 -17.33
N HIS A 417 -36.23 7.76 -17.22
CA HIS A 417 -35.45 6.96 -18.18
C HIS A 417 -35.30 5.49 -17.75
N LEU A 418 -35.82 5.13 -16.56
CA LEU A 418 -35.68 3.79 -16.02
C LEU A 418 -36.81 2.88 -16.48
N VAL A 419 -36.48 1.66 -16.88
CA VAL A 419 -37.43 0.62 -17.28
C VAL A 419 -37.32 -0.60 -16.35
N ARG A 420 -38.43 -1.38 -16.29
CA ARG A 420 -38.52 -2.59 -15.47
C ARG A 420 -38.28 -3.87 -16.25
N VAL A 421 -38.36 -3.83 -17.57
CA VAL A 421 -38.36 -5.00 -18.44
C VAL A 421 -37.29 -4.88 -19.51
N GLY A 422 -36.73 -5.98 -19.97
CA GLY A 422 -35.69 -6.05 -20.98
C GLY A 422 -34.27 -5.94 -20.43
N PRO A 423 -33.27 -6.01 -21.33
CA PRO A 423 -31.86 -5.79 -20.97
C PRO A 423 -31.63 -4.38 -20.45
N ARG A 424 -31.06 -4.27 -19.26
CA ARG A 424 -30.92 -3.01 -18.52
C ARG A 424 -29.52 -2.82 -18.00
N VAL A 425 -29.09 -1.54 -17.87
CA VAL A 425 -27.83 -1.14 -17.24
C VAL A 425 -28.07 -0.03 -16.22
N LEU A 426 -27.25 0.03 -15.21
CA LEU A 426 -27.21 1.14 -14.24
C LEU A 426 -25.87 1.85 -14.33
N PRO A 427 -25.87 3.17 -14.50
CA PRO A 427 -24.65 3.97 -14.40
C PRO A 427 -24.20 4.01 -12.92
N GLU A 428 -22.96 3.64 -12.67
CA GLU A 428 -22.31 3.69 -11.38
C GLU A 428 -21.04 4.53 -11.50
N TRP A 429 -20.89 5.54 -10.64
CA TRP A 429 -19.65 6.31 -10.55
C TRP A 429 -18.63 5.52 -9.76
N ARG A 430 -17.52 5.16 -10.38
CA ARG A 430 -16.38 4.48 -9.74
C ARG A 430 -15.20 5.41 -9.67
N GLN A 431 -14.62 5.51 -8.51
CA GLN A 431 -13.30 6.11 -8.36
C GLN A 431 -12.28 5.12 -8.92
N VAL A 432 -11.44 5.60 -9.85
CA VAL A 432 -10.31 4.82 -10.41
C VAL A 432 -9.16 5.01 -9.43
N GLY A 433 -8.77 3.94 -8.74
CA GLY A 433 -7.68 3.88 -7.77
C GLY A 433 -6.53 3.06 -8.30
#